data_46c5f8781167341e0811a49723fa3edb
#
_entry.id   46c5f8781167341e0811a49723fa3edb
#
_cell.length_a   1.000
_cell.length_b   1.000
_cell.length_c   1.000
_cell.angle_alpha   90.00
_cell.angle_beta   90.00
_cell.angle_gamma   90.00
#
_symmetry.space_group_name_H-M   'P 1'
#
loop_
_entity.id
_entity.type
_entity.pdbx_description
1 polymer ?
#
loop_
_entity_poly.entity_id
_entity_poly.type
_entity_poly.pdbx_seq_one_letter_code
_entity_poly.pdbx_strand_id
1 'polypeptide(L)'
;MQLEDAANEYLEKLNKGDFRGFVKVIEKPDDKAELILSDVDGSRVYNPNTALRTTMYMSLLFAVSKLTSIKHENDYPLIFDAPTSSFTGAKEGDFFEVIGNINKQTIIVTKSFLTEKEDDLGEALVDKEKLSKIKATKYRLKLKRPFNEEDLSTIQSVVEAL
;
A
#
# COMPACT_ATOMS: atom_id res chain seq x y z
N MET A 1 -18.92 4.17 -15.05
CA MET A 1 -18.10 3.17 -14.35
C MET A 1 -18.55 3.20 -12.90
N GLN A 2 -19.06 2.10 -12.42
CA GLN A 2 -19.51 1.97 -11.04
C GLN A 2 -18.32 1.73 -10.12
N LEU A 3 -18.47 2.02 -8.83
CA LEU A 3 -17.40 1.87 -7.84
C LEU A 3 -16.92 0.42 -7.75
N GLU A 4 -17.84 -0.54 -7.79
CA GLU A 4 -17.53 -1.98 -7.76
C GLU A 4 -16.67 -2.41 -8.95
N ASP A 5 -17.01 -1.97 -10.18
CA ASP A 5 -16.24 -2.32 -11.38
C ASP A 5 -14.79 -1.84 -11.25
N ALA A 6 -14.62 -0.59 -10.82
CA ALA A 6 -13.29 -0.03 -10.61
C ALA A 6 -12.52 -0.72 -9.48
N ALA A 7 -13.20 -1.06 -8.38
CA ALA A 7 -12.57 -1.77 -7.27
C ALA A 7 -12.14 -3.18 -7.68
N ASN A 8 -12.95 -3.87 -8.48
CA ASN A 8 -12.62 -5.21 -8.95
C ASN A 8 -11.47 -5.21 -9.96
N GLU A 9 -11.37 -4.18 -10.83
CA GLU A 9 -10.21 -3.99 -11.70
C GLU A 9 -8.90 -3.88 -10.88
N TYR A 10 -8.92 -3.13 -9.78
CA TYR A 10 -7.76 -3.00 -8.91
C TYR A 10 -7.51 -4.26 -8.06
N LEU A 11 -8.57 -4.93 -7.59
CA LEU A 11 -8.44 -6.18 -6.84
C LEU A 11 -7.70 -7.24 -7.66
N GLU A 12 -8.07 -7.40 -8.94
CA GLU A 12 -7.41 -8.33 -9.86
C GLU A 12 -5.91 -7.97 -10.04
N LYS A 13 -5.61 -6.69 -10.26
CA LYS A 13 -4.23 -6.21 -10.42
C LYS A 13 -3.36 -6.42 -9.18
N LEU A 14 -3.94 -6.29 -7.99
CA LEU A 14 -3.25 -6.48 -6.70
C LEU A 14 -3.16 -7.95 -6.25
N ASN A 15 -3.82 -8.88 -6.93
CA ASN A 15 -3.84 -10.30 -6.60
C ASN A 15 -3.49 -11.20 -7.80
N LYS A 16 -2.56 -10.80 -8.64
CA LYS A 16 -2.12 -11.60 -9.77
C LYS A 16 -1.71 -13.01 -9.32
N GLY A 17 -2.45 -14.02 -9.81
CA GLY A 17 -2.13 -15.42 -9.56
C GLY A 17 -2.44 -15.97 -8.16
N ASP A 18 -3.04 -15.17 -7.28
CA ASP A 18 -3.35 -15.56 -5.89
C ASP A 18 -4.87 -15.77 -5.71
N PHE A 19 -5.62 -14.71 -5.48
CA PHE A 19 -7.05 -14.78 -5.23
C PHE A 19 -7.85 -14.39 -6.48
N ARG A 20 -8.82 -15.24 -6.85
CA ARG A 20 -9.80 -14.95 -7.89
C ARG A 20 -11.16 -14.78 -7.24
N GLY A 21 -11.71 -13.59 -7.34
CA GLY A 21 -12.99 -13.24 -6.76
C GLY A 21 -13.25 -11.75 -6.95
N PHE A 22 -14.25 -11.24 -6.24
CA PHE A 22 -14.68 -9.87 -6.43
C PHE A 22 -15.19 -9.24 -5.14
N VAL A 23 -15.12 -7.91 -5.11
CA VAL A 23 -15.67 -7.06 -4.06
C VAL A 23 -17.06 -6.61 -4.45
N LYS A 24 -17.99 -6.66 -3.50
CA LYS A 24 -19.32 -6.05 -3.58
C LYS A 24 -19.48 -5.00 -2.49
N VAL A 25 -20.15 -3.91 -2.83
CA VAL A 25 -20.56 -2.87 -1.89
C VAL A 25 -22.07 -2.98 -1.69
N ILE A 26 -22.48 -3.40 -0.52
CA ILE A 26 -23.92 -3.56 -0.18
C ILE A 26 -24.35 -2.37 0.64
N GLU A 27 -25.32 -1.63 0.14
CA GLU A 27 -25.98 -0.58 0.89
C GLU A 27 -26.78 -1.17 2.05
N LYS A 28 -26.62 -0.59 3.21
CA LYS A 28 -27.34 -0.94 4.44
C LYS A 28 -28.27 0.20 4.83
N PRO A 29 -29.30 -0.08 5.65
CA PRO A 29 -30.07 0.98 6.31
C PRO A 29 -29.13 1.96 7.03
N ASP A 30 -29.57 3.20 7.21
CA ASP A 30 -28.82 4.29 7.86
C ASP A 30 -27.58 4.78 7.11
N ASP A 31 -27.61 4.81 5.77
CA ASP A 31 -26.53 5.30 4.91
C ASP A 31 -25.19 4.59 5.15
N LYS A 32 -25.24 3.36 5.62
CA LYS A 32 -24.06 2.51 5.81
C LYS A 32 -23.79 1.66 4.57
N ALA A 33 -22.53 1.31 4.35
CA ALA A 33 -22.14 0.35 3.35
C ALA A 33 -21.39 -0.82 3.99
N GLU A 34 -21.67 -2.03 3.54
CA GLU A 34 -20.90 -3.22 3.87
C GLU A 34 -20.07 -3.65 2.67
N LEU A 35 -18.77 -3.84 2.89
CA LEU A 35 -17.87 -4.36 1.89
C LEU A 35 -17.78 -5.88 2.03
N ILE A 36 -18.15 -6.61 0.98
CA ILE A 36 -18.14 -8.07 0.95
C ILE A 36 -17.14 -8.53 -0.09
N LEU A 37 -16.31 -9.50 0.29
CA LEU A 37 -15.45 -10.24 -0.62
C LEU A 37 -16.14 -11.56 -0.99
N SER A 38 -16.26 -11.84 -2.27
CA SER A 38 -16.81 -13.09 -2.81
C SER A 38 -15.78 -13.82 -3.66
N ASP A 39 -15.81 -15.13 -3.67
CA ASP A 39 -15.04 -15.94 -4.61
C ASP A 39 -15.68 -15.95 -6.01
N VAL A 40 -15.11 -16.72 -6.92
CA VAL A 40 -15.60 -16.82 -8.32
C VAL A 40 -17.01 -17.39 -8.44
N ASP A 41 -17.44 -18.20 -7.48
CA ASP A 41 -18.76 -18.82 -7.43
C ASP A 41 -19.80 -17.88 -6.78
N GLY A 42 -19.37 -16.73 -6.30
CA GLY A 42 -20.20 -15.75 -5.63
C GLY A 42 -20.41 -16.01 -4.14
N SER A 43 -19.79 -17.05 -3.59
CA SER A 43 -19.84 -17.35 -2.15
C SER A 43 -19.05 -16.32 -1.35
N ARG A 44 -19.59 -15.89 -0.21
CA ARG A 44 -18.93 -14.90 0.64
C ARG A 44 -17.67 -15.46 1.30
N VAL A 45 -16.57 -14.76 1.21
CA VAL A 45 -15.35 -15.05 1.95
C VAL A 45 -15.44 -14.38 3.34
N TYR A 46 -15.70 -15.17 4.38
CA TYR A 46 -15.95 -14.63 5.73
C TYR A 46 -14.69 -14.20 6.46
N ASN A 47 -13.60 -14.93 6.31
CA ASN A 47 -12.36 -14.68 7.04
C ASN A 47 -11.15 -14.59 6.11
N PRO A 48 -11.06 -13.54 5.25
CA PRO A 48 -9.88 -13.36 4.42
C PRO A 48 -8.65 -13.15 5.33
N ASN A 49 -7.50 -13.68 4.92
CA ASN A 49 -6.25 -13.38 5.61
C ASN A 49 -5.93 -11.89 5.55
N THR A 50 -4.99 -11.43 6.37
CA THR A 50 -4.67 -10.00 6.49
C THR A 50 -4.25 -9.40 5.15
N ALA A 51 -3.45 -10.08 4.35
CA ALA A 51 -3.00 -9.60 3.05
C ALA A 51 -4.17 -9.39 2.09
N LEU A 52 -5.07 -10.37 1.98
CA LEU A 52 -6.25 -10.28 1.10
C LEU A 52 -7.22 -9.19 1.57
N ARG A 53 -7.40 -9.05 2.89
CA ARG A 53 -8.21 -7.96 3.47
C ARG A 53 -7.62 -6.59 3.14
N THR A 54 -6.31 -6.42 3.31
CA THR A 54 -5.60 -5.19 2.95
C THR A 54 -5.77 -4.88 1.46
N THR A 55 -5.60 -5.88 0.60
CA THR A 55 -5.78 -5.73 -0.85
C THR A 55 -7.22 -5.30 -1.21
N MET A 56 -8.22 -5.86 -0.56
CA MET A 56 -9.63 -5.47 -0.75
C MET A 56 -9.86 -3.99 -0.40
N TYR A 57 -9.35 -3.52 0.73
CA TYR A 57 -9.47 -2.10 1.09
C TYR A 57 -8.67 -1.18 0.17
N MET A 58 -7.50 -1.58 -0.27
CA MET A 58 -6.69 -0.82 -1.23
C MET A 58 -7.39 -0.72 -2.58
N SER A 59 -7.99 -1.81 -3.06
CA SER A 59 -8.72 -1.80 -4.33
C SER A 59 -9.87 -0.80 -4.32
N LEU A 60 -10.60 -0.72 -3.20
CA LEU A 60 -11.66 0.28 -3.02
C LEU A 60 -11.10 1.70 -2.95
N LEU A 61 -10.02 1.93 -2.19
CA LEU A 61 -9.37 3.23 -2.09
C LEU A 61 -8.91 3.74 -3.46
N PHE A 62 -8.28 2.89 -4.26
CA PHE A 62 -7.85 3.24 -5.61
C PHE A 62 -9.03 3.51 -6.54
N ALA A 63 -10.11 2.75 -6.42
CA ALA A 63 -11.33 2.98 -7.19
C ALA A 63 -11.97 4.32 -6.85
N VAL A 64 -12.13 4.63 -5.57
CA VAL A 64 -12.64 5.94 -5.10
C VAL A 64 -11.74 7.06 -5.62
N SER A 65 -10.43 6.92 -5.47
CA SER A 65 -9.45 7.89 -5.95
C SER A 65 -9.55 8.12 -7.47
N LYS A 66 -9.68 7.05 -8.28
CA LYS A 66 -9.87 7.11 -9.73
C LYS A 66 -11.15 7.86 -10.10
N LEU A 67 -12.27 7.51 -9.46
CA LEU A 67 -13.58 8.10 -9.74
C LEU A 67 -13.66 9.57 -9.28
N THR A 68 -13.03 9.92 -8.18
CA THR A 68 -12.98 11.29 -7.68
C THR A 68 -12.16 12.20 -8.60
N SER A 69 -11.04 11.72 -9.12
CA SER A 69 -10.21 12.48 -10.07
C SER A 69 -10.95 12.76 -11.40
N ILE A 70 -11.86 11.87 -11.81
CA ILE A 70 -12.68 12.08 -13.01
C ILE A 70 -13.74 13.18 -12.77
N LYS A 71 -14.27 13.27 -11.56
CA LYS A 71 -15.39 14.18 -11.23
C LYS A 71 -14.97 15.55 -10.72
N HIS A 72 -13.80 15.64 -10.13
CA HIS A 72 -13.31 16.84 -9.47
C HIS A 72 -11.88 17.16 -9.92
N GLU A 73 -11.61 18.43 -10.22
CA GLU A 73 -10.27 18.90 -10.60
C GLU A 73 -9.25 18.86 -9.43
N ASN A 74 -9.70 18.55 -8.22
CA ASN A 74 -8.86 18.50 -7.03
C ASN A 74 -8.12 17.18 -6.93
N ASP A 75 -6.82 17.24 -7.11
CA ASP A 75 -5.93 16.06 -7.11
C ASP A 75 -5.17 15.98 -5.78
N TYR A 76 -5.80 15.37 -4.77
CA TYR A 76 -5.14 15.12 -3.49
C TYR A 76 -4.14 13.98 -3.61
N PRO A 77 -2.94 14.09 -3.00
CA PRO A 77 -1.98 13.00 -2.98
C PRO A 77 -2.51 11.80 -2.19
N LEU A 78 -2.10 10.61 -2.60
CA LEU A 78 -2.27 9.40 -1.82
C LEU A 78 -1.08 9.25 -0.87
N ILE A 79 -1.35 9.06 0.41
CA ILE A 79 -0.32 8.86 1.43
C ILE A 79 -0.52 7.50 2.07
N PHE A 80 0.50 6.66 2.04
CA PHE A 80 0.50 5.32 2.62
C PHE A 80 1.59 5.20 3.67
N ASP A 81 1.21 4.71 4.85
CA ASP A 81 2.14 4.31 5.90
C ASP A 81 2.17 2.78 5.98
N ALA A 82 3.34 2.20 5.73
CA ALA A 82 3.61 0.78 5.74
C ALA A 82 2.56 -0.10 5.00
N PRO A 83 2.14 0.25 3.77
CA PRO A 83 1.01 -0.38 3.09
C PRO A 83 1.24 -1.86 2.78
N THR A 84 2.49 -2.27 2.66
CA THR A 84 2.90 -3.62 2.27
C THR A 84 3.30 -4.51 3.45
N SER A 85 3.10 -4.05 4.68
CA SER A 85 3.52 -4.78 5.90
C SER A 85 2.90 -6.19 6.05
N SER A 86 1.76 -6.43 5.41
CA SER A 86 1.09 -7.74 5.38
C SER A 86 1.32 -8.53 4.09
N PHE A 87 2.14 -8.03 3.17
CA PHE A 87 2.34 -8.64 1.86
C PHE A 87 3.61 -9.52 1.83
N THR A 88 3.57 -10.55 1.00
CA THR A 88 4.76 -11.29 0.58
C THR A 88 5.42 -10.57 -0.61
N GLY A 89 6.66 -10.94 -0.95
CA GLY A 89 7.42 -10.23 -1.99
C GLY A 89 6.73 -10.11 -3.34
N ALA A 90 5.99 -11.14 -3.79
CA ALA A 90 5.26 -11.10 -5.07
C ALA A 90 4.12 -10.06 -5.02
N LYS A 91 3.32 -10.11 -3.95
CA LYS A 91 2.18 -9.20 -3.75
C LYS A 91 2.62 -7.75 -3.52
N GLU A 92 3.77 -7.56 -2.92
CA GLU A 92 4.41 -6.25 -2.80
C GLU A 92 4.79 -5.69 -4.18
N GLY A 93 5.30 -6.54 -5.08
CA GLY A 93 5.57 -6.17 -6.47
C GLY A 93 4.31 -5.71 -7.21
N ASP A 94 3.22 -6.44 -7.09
CA ASP A 94 1.92 -6.07 -7.68
C ASP A 94 1.43 -4.71 -7.15
N PHE A 95 1.58 -4.44 -5.86
CA PHE A 95 1.23 -3.15 -5.27
C PHE A 95 2.03 -2.00 -5.88
N PHE A 96 3.36 -2.12 -5.97
CA PHE A 96 4.20 -1.07 -6.56
C PHE A 96 3.94 -0.88 -8.05
N GLU A 97 3.61 -1.95 -8.79
CA GLU A 97 3.21 -1.84 -10.19
C GLU A 97 1.89 -1.07 -10.35
N VAL A 98 0.90 -1.36 -9.52
CA VAL A 98 -0.39 -0.63 -9.53
C VAL A 98 -0.17 0.84 -9.19
N ILE A 99 0.58 1.15 -8.13
CA ILE A 99 0.88 2.53 -7.72
C ILE A 99 1.62 3.29 -8.83
N GLY A 100 2.58 2.65 -9.49
CA GLY A 100 3.34 3.27 -10.59
C GLY A 100 2.50 3.64 -11.81
N ASN A 101 1.31 3.05 -11.93
CA ASN A 101 0.35 3.31 -13.03
C ASN A 101 -0.82 4.23 -12.61
N ILE A 102 -0.88 4.65 -11.35
CA ILE A 102 -1.88 5.63 -10.91
C ILE A 102 -1.37 7.04 -11.28
N ASN A 103 -2.19 7.78 -12.02
CA ASN A 103 -1.87 9.15 -12.40
C ASN A 103 -2.16 10.13 -11.24
N LYS A 104 -1.49 9.91 -10.10
CA LYS A 104 -1.58 10.76 -8.91
C LYS A 104 -0.25 10.82 -8.18
N GLN A 105 0.01 11.96 -7.54
CA GLN A 105 1.10 12.03 -6.58
C GLN A 105 0.86 11.03 -5.46
N THR A 106 1.83 10.16 -5.22
CA THR A 106 1.76 9.15 -4.17
C THR A 106 3.00 9.22 -3.28
N ILE A 107 2.78 9.25 -1.98
CA ILE A 107 3.84 9.24 -0.96
C ILE A 107 3.71 7.93 -0.19
N ILE A 108 4.80 7.17 -0.12
CA ILE A 108 4.83 5.88 0.56
C ILE A 108 5.94 5.90 1.61
N VAL A 109 5.57 5.66 2.86
CA VAL A 109 6.50 5.40 3.95
C VAL A 109 6.54 3.90 4.17
N THR A 110 7.72 3.28 4.06
CA THR A 110 7.83 1.81 4.16
C THR A 110 9.22 1.37 4.62
N LYS A 111 9.29 0.20 5.24
CA LYS A 111 10.53 -0.52 5.57
C LYS A 111 10.87 -1.62 4.55
N SER A 112 10.06 -1.82 3.53
CA SER A 112 10.17 -2.91 2.57
C SER A 112 11.47 -2.97 1.77
N PHE A 113 12.22 -1.88 1.76
CA PHE A 113 13.51 -1.76 1.08
C PHE A 113 14.70 -1.76 2.04
N LEU A 114 14.48 -2.15 3.29
CA LEU A 114 15.54 -2.34 4.27
C LEU A 114 15.92 -3.82 4.34
N THR A 115 17.20 -4.09 4.59
CA THR A 115 17.74 -5.44 4.78
C THR A 115 17.84 -5.76 6.27
N GLU A 116 18.11 -7.03 6.60
CA GLU A 116 18.43 -7.45 7.97
C GLU A 116 19.87 -7.07 8.39
N LYS A 117 20.68 -6.59 7.43
CA LYS A 117 22.04 -6.12 7.73
C LYS A 117 21.98 -4.70 8.24
N GLU A 118 22.83 -4.40 9.21
CA GLU A 118 22.90 -3.09 9.85
C GLU A 118 24.20 -2.37 9.46
N ASP A 119 24.18 -1.05 9.55
CA ASP A 119 25.36 -0.20 9.46
C ASP A 119 26.03 -0.02 10.84
N ASP A 120 27.10 0.77 10.89
CA ASP A 120 27.87 1.04 12.13
C ASP A 120 27.04 1.74 13.23
N LEU A 121 25.86 2.26 12.90
CA LEU A 121 24.92 2.89 13.83
C LEU A 121 23.81 1.95 14.29
N GLY A 122 23.83 0.68 13.85
CA GLY A 122 22.77 -0.30 14.12
C GLY A 122 21.51 -0.08 13.29
N GLU A 123 21.60 0.65 12.17
CA GLU A 123 20.47 0.87 11.28
C GLU A 123 20.50 -0.08 10.09
N ALA A 124 19.31 -0.61 9.75
CA ALA A 124 19.15 -1.49 8.61
C ALA A 124 19.61 -0.86 7.29
N LEU A 125 20.42 -1.59 6.51
CA LEU A 125 20.90 -1.13 5.21
C LEU A 125 19.79 -1.15 4.16
N VAL A 126 19.92 -0.28 3.16
CA VAL A 126 18.98 -0.21 2.04
C VAL A 126 19.29 -1.31 1.02
N ASP A 127 18.27 -2.07 0.62
CA ASP A 127 18.32 -2.99 -0.51
C ASP A 127 18.28 -2.21 -1.83
N LYS A 128 19.47 -1.88 -2.34
CA LYS A 128 19.63 -1.08 -3.56
C LYS A 128 19.08 -1.79 -4.79
N GLU A 129 19.17 -3.12 -4.85
CA GLU A 129 18.68 -3.89 -5.99
C GLU A 129 17.14 -3.82 -6.05
N LYS A 130 16.48 -4.11 -4.94
CA LYS A 130 15.01 -4.01 -4.83
C LYS A 130 14.54 -2.58 -5.11
N LEU A 131 15.22 -1.60 -4.54
CA LEU A 131 14.87 -0.19 -4.68
C LEU A 131 15.05 0.33 -6.12
N SER A 132 16.04 -0.17 -6.87
CA SER A 132 16.28 0.24 -8.25
C SER A 132 15.14 -0.09 -9.22
N LYS A 133 14.31 -1.08 -8.88
CA LYS A 133 13.14 -1.51 -9.67
C LYS A 133 11.97 -0.54 -9.58
N ILE A 134 11.99 0.37 -8.61
CA ILE A 134 10.92 1.35 -8.39
C ILE A 134 11.29 2.69 -9.02
N LYS A 135 10.48 3.17 -9.95
CA LYS A 135 10.65 4.48 -10.59
C LYS A 135 9.97 5.55 -9.74
N ALA A 136 10.69 6.11 -8.79
CA ALA A 136 10.21 7.18 -7.91
C ALA A 136 11.38 8.01 -7.37
N THR A 137 11.12 9.21 -6.88
CA THR A 137 12.06 9.93 -6.01
C THR A 137 12.10 9.24 -4.66
N LYS A 138 13.27 9.00 -4.13
CA LYS A 138 13.48 8.16 -2.96
C LYS A 138 14.23 8.92 -1.88
N TYR A 139 13.77 8.75 -0.66
CA TYR A 139 14.39 9.32 0.51
C TYR A 139 14.52 8.27 1.60
N ARG A 140 15.60 8.35 2.39
CA ARG A 140 15.78 7.56 3.60
C ARG A 140 15.68 8.49 4.81
N LEU A 141 14.87 8.09 5.79
CA LEU A 141 14.95 8.62 7.14
C LEU A 141 15.98 7.79 7.89
N LYS A 142 17.01 8.41 8.45
CA LYS A 142 17.99 7.73 9.28
C LYS A 142 18.30 8.51 10.54
N LEU A 143 18.80 7.82 11.55
CA LEU A 143 19.27 8.45 12.78
C LEU A 143 20.54 9.26 12.51
N LYS A 144 20.65 10.41 13.12
CA LYS A 144 21.87 11.25 13.05
C LYS A 144 22.97 10.72 13.96
N ARG A 145 22.61 9.95 15.00
CA ARG A 145 23.48 9.32 15.96
C ARG A 145 22.82 8.05 16.50
N PRO A 146 23.56 7.11 17.14
CA PRO A 146 22.98 5.89 17.70
C PRO A 146 21.83 6.20 18.65
N PHE A 147 20.82 5.33 18.64
CA PHE A 147 19.69 5.41 19.55
C PHE A 147 20.14 5.13 21.00
N ASN A 148 19.67 5.96 21.92
CA ASN A 148 19.86 5.75 23.35
C ASN A 148 18.50 5.70 24.04
N GLU A 149 18.16 4.54 24.60
CA GLU A 149 16.88 4.32 25.29
C GLU A 149 16.74 5.15 26.59
N GLU A 150 17.86 5.51 27.23
CA GLU A 150 17.87 6.27 28.47
C GLU A 150 17.68 7.78 28.23
N ASP A 151 17.91 8.26 27.00
CA ASP A 151 17.77 9.68 26.66
C ASP A 151 17.06 9.87 25.30
N LEU A 152 15.74 9.88 25.36
CA LEU A 152 14.90 10.07 24.18
C LEU A 152 15.05 11.45 23.53
N SER A 153 15.61 12.46 24.23
CA SER A 153 15.91 13.78 23.65
C SER A 153 17.00 13.70 22.59
N THR A 154 17.73 12.59 22.54
CA THR A 154 18.80 12.34 21.56
C THR A 154 18.29 11.83 20.22
N ILE A 155 17.00 11.51 20.08
CA ILE A 155 16.41 11.07 18.82
C ILE A 155 16.41 12.23 17.82
N GLN A 156 17.34 12.17 16.87
CA GLN A 156 17.43 13.13 15.77
C GLN A 156 17.51 12.36 14.47
N SER A 157 16.59 12.64 13.55
CA SER A 157 16.57 12.04 12.22
C SER A 157 17.02 13.03 11.16
N VAL A 158 17.59 12.51 10.09
CA VAL A 158 17.90 13.26 8.87
C VAL A 158 17.23 12.59 7.68
N VAL A 159 16.90 13.39 6.69
CA VAL A 159 16.38 12.92 5.41
C VAL A 159 17.53 12.91 4.43
N GLU A 160 17.80 11.77 3.83
CA GLU A 160 18.82 11.55 2.83
C GLU A 160 18.18 11.17 1.49
N ALA A 161 18.54 11.83 0.40
CA ALA A 161 18.13 11.43 -0.94
C ALA A 161 18.91 10.18 -1.36
N LEU A 162 18.23 9.19 -1.97
CA LEU A 162 18.82 7.92 -2.42
C LEU A 162 18.98 7.87 -3.94
#